data_54c330c79c209b3b6b1c5fa089e7987c
#
_entry.id   54c330c79c209b3b6b1c5fa089e7987c
#
_cell.length_a   1.000
_cell.length_b   1.000
_cell.length_c   1.000
_cell.angle_alpha   90.00
_cell.angle_beta   90.00
_cell.angle_gamma   90.00
#
_symmetry.space_group_name_H-M   'P 1'
#
loop_
_entity.id
_entity.type
_entity.pdbx_description
1 polymer ?
#
loop_
_entity_poly.entity_id
_entity_poly.type
_entity_poly.pdbx_seq_one_letter_code
_entity_poly.pdbx_strand_id
1 'polypeptide(L)'
;MKKFAFALCAVAAIAGYSQAGIFRKRVTTVTAVQAKPAAAQVKGDTSTAQGVALLIVQTGRFRHFGGYNGFEGIGMGSTPAAAEAQCCYRNRFTPRERAFAQMPNGMWVCVCRY
;
A
#
# COMPACT_ATOMS: atom_id res chain seq x y z
N MET A 1 -44.82 46.07 13.66
CA MET A 1 -44.47 45.22 12.47
C MET A 1 -42.99 45.43 12.19
N LYS A 2 -42.14 44.50 12.58
CA LYS A 2 -40.68 44.59 12.41
C LYS A 2 -40.29 43.84 11.16
N LYS A 3 -39.77 44.58 10.13
CA LYS A 3 -39.26 44.04 8.90
C LYS A 3 -37.84 43.49 9.13
N PHE A 4 -37.65 42.21 8.99
CA PHE A 4 -36.33 41.60 8.98
C PHE A 4 -35.78 41.66 7.56
N ALA A 5 -34.67 42.38 7.37
CA ALA A 5 -33.89 42.39 6.16
C ALA A 5 -32.90 41.23 6.23
N PHE A 6 -33.00 40.30 5.28
CA PHE A 6 -32.00 39.24 5.06
C PHE A 6 -30.82 39.84 4.29
N ALA A 7 -29.68 39.89 4.92
CA ALA A 7 -28.42 40.20 4.25
C ALA A 7 -27.87 38.95 3.62
N LEU A 8 -27.75 38.97 2.28
CA LEU A 8 -27.16 37.92 1.47
C LEU A 8 -25.63 38.07 1.50
N CYS A 9 -24.91 37.24 2.25
CA CYS A 9 -23.48 37.19 2.22
C CYS A 9 -23.02 36.37 1.00
N ALA A 10 -22.51 37.05 -0.02
CA ALA A 10 -21.80 36.43 -1.12
C ALA A 10 -20.41 35.98 -0.64
N VAL A 11 -20.17 34.68 -0.60
CA VAL A 11 -18.83 34.10 -0.35
C VAL A 11 -18.09 34.06 -1.67
N ALA A 12 -17.11 34.95 -1.84
CA ALA A 12 -16.17 34.90 -2.94
C ALA A 12 -15.19 33.72 -2.73
N ALA A 13 -15.27 32.73 -3.61
CA ALA A 13 -14.29 31.66 -3.67
C ALA A 13 -12.99 32.19 -4.27
N ILE A 14 -11.97 32.35 -3.44
CA ILE A 14 -10.61 32.65 -3.88
C ILE A 14 -9.99 31.34 -4.35
N ALA A 15 -9.89 31.14 -5.66
CA ALA A 15 -9.12 30.07 -6.25
C ALA A 15 -7.62 30.39 -6.08
N GLY A 16 -7.01 29.86 -5.03
CA GLY A 16 -5.58 29.90 -4.84
C GLY A 16 -4.89 28.96 -5.81
N TYR A 17 -4.29 29.46 -6.86
CA TYR A 17 -3.36 28.71 -7.68
C TYR A 17 -2.05 28.51 -6.89
N SER A 18 -1.94 27.34 -6.29
CA SER A 18 -0.70 26.87 -5.71
C SER A 18 0.18 26.34 -6.83
N GLN A 19 1.20 27.08 -7.20
CA GLN A 19 2.26 26.57 -8.07
C GLN A 19 3.04 25.52 -7.29
N ALA A 20 2.73 24.26 -7.52
CA ALA A 20 3.50 23.14 -7.02
C ALA A 20 4.83 23.08 -7.77
N GLY A 21 5.90 23.40 -7.08
CA GLY A 21 7.25 23.21 -7.56
C GLY A 21 7.47 21.78 -8.04
N ILE A 22 8.13 21.65 -9.18
CA ILE A 22 8.43 20.38 -9.84
C ILE A 22 9.49 19.64 -9.02
N PHE A 23 9.07 19.00 -7.93
CA PHE A 23 9.85 17.93 -7.35
C PHE A 23 9.50 16.65 -8.11
N ARG A 24 10.35 16.24 -9.03
CA ARG A 24 10.32 14.89 -9.58
C ARG A 24 10.63 13.90 -8.46
N LYS A 25 9.66 13.63 -7.61
CA LYS A 25 9.65 12.40 -6.83
C LYS A 25 9.61 11.25 -7.83
N ARG A 26 10.68 10.44 -7.86
CA ARG A 26 10.62 9.13 -8.49
C ARG A 26 9.40 8.41 -7.90
N VAL A 27 8.34 8.36 -8.69
CA VAL A 27 7.17 7.54 -8.38
C VAL A 27 7.64 6.11 -8.55
N THR A 28 8.03 5.49 -7.44
CA THR A 28 8.17 4.04 -7.39
C THR A 28 6.76 3.51 -7.61
N THR A 29 6.53 2.87 -8.74
CA THR A 29 5.23 2.32 -9.10
C THR A 29 4.84 1.28 -8.06
N VAL A 30 3.96 1.68 -7.14
CA VAL A 30 3.36 0.75 -6.18
C VAL A 30 2.25 0.04 -6.93
N THR A 31 2.53 -1.14 -7.44
CA THR A 31 1.50 -1.99 -8.04
C THR A 31 0.71 -2.63 -6.92
N ALA A 32 -0.41 -2.00 -6.55
CA ALA A 32 -1.39 -2.62 -5.67
C ALA A 32 -2.19 -3.64 -6.50
N VAL A 33 -1.84 -4.91 -6.40
CA VAL A 33 -2.64 -5.98 -7.02
C VAL A 33 -3.76 -6.35 -6.06
N GLN A 34 -4.98 -5.94 -6.38
CA GLN A 34 -6.18 -6.51 -5.76
C GLN A 34 -6.34 -7.93 -6.31
N ALA A 35 -5.98 -8.92 -5.51
CA ALA A 35 -6.25 -10.31 -5.81
C ALA A 35 -7.76 -10.59 -5.66
N LYS A 36 -8.52 -10.50 -6.78
CA LYS A 36 -9.84 -11.10 -6.89
C LYS A 36 -9.65 -12.62 -6.75
N PRO A 37 -10.45 -13.35 -5.96
CA PRO A 37 -10.30 -14.79 -5.80
C PRO A 37 -10.72 -15.50 -7.09
N ALA A 38 -9.80 -15.63 -8.02
CA ALA A 38 -9.90 -16.58 -9.11
C ALA A 38 -9.04 -17.78 -8.70
N ALA A 39 -9.65 -18.95 -8.63
CA ALA A 39 -9.04 -20.23 -8.29
C ALA A 39 -8.08 -20.71 -9.39
N ALA A 40 -7.15 -19.88 -9.81
CA ALA A 40 -5.97 -20.28 -10.55
C ALA A 40 -4.86 -20.46 -9.51
N GLN A 41 -4.37 -21.68 -9.36
CA GLN A 41 -3.17 -21.98 -8.58
C GLN A 41 -2.01 -21.20 -9.23
N VAL A 42 -1.85 -19.95 -8.84
CA VAL A 42 -0.63 -19.22 -9.14
C VAL A 42 0.46 -19.90 -8.34
N LYS A 43 1.30 -20.67 -9.03
CA LYS A 43 2.49 -21.27 -8.44
C LYS A 43 3.33 -20.10 -7.93
N GLY A 44 3.32 -19.89 -6.61
CA GLY A 44 3.94 -18.73 -6.01
C GLY A 44 5.43 -18.78 -6.26
N ASP A 45 5.91 -17.80 -7.00
CA ASP A 45 7.32 -17.62 -7.26
C ASP A 45 7.96 -16.90 -6.05
N THR A 46 8.75 -17.64 -5.27
CA THR A 46 9.46 -17.08 -4.12
C THR A 46 10.64 -16.20 -4.50
N SER A 47 10.98 -16.11 -5.79
CA SER A 47 12.05 -15.23 -6.27
C SER A 47 11.68 -13.74 -6.23
N THR A 48 10.38 -13.42 -6.16
CA THR A 48 9.86 -12.05 -6.12
C THR A 48 9.09 -11.76 -4.83
N ALA A 49 9.09 -10.51 -4.37
CA ALA A 49 8.28 -10.10 -3.22
C ALA A 49 6.78 -10.30 -3.50
N GLN A 50 6.34 -10.08 -4.74
CA GLN A 50 4.96 -10.29 -5.18
C GLN A 50 4.56 -11.76 -5.07
N GLY A 51 5.43 -12.68 -5.50
CA GLY A 51 5.17 -14.12 -5.40
C GLY A 51 5.04 -14.58 -3.95
N VAL A 52 5.87 -14.06 -3.04
CA VAL A 52 5.76 -14.34 -1.60
C VAL A 52 4.46 -13.78 -1.01
N ALA A 53 4.09 -12.55 -1.35
CA ALA A 53 2.83 -11.95 -0.89
C ALA A 53 1.62 -12.78 -1.34
N LEU A 54 1.60 -13.25 -2.59
CA LEU A 54 0.55 -14.11 -3.11
C LEU A 54 0.52 -15.48 -2.42
N LEU A 55 1.68 -16.09 -2.13
CA LEU A 55 1.77 -17.34 -1.39
C LEU A 55 1.20 -17.22 0.03
N ILE A 56 1.46 -16.11 0.72
CA ILE A 56 0.88 -15.85 2.03
C ILE A 56 -0.65 -15.81 1.94
N VAL A 57 -1.19 -15.09 0.94
CA VAL A 57 -2.64 -15.01 0.74
C VAL A 57 -3.24 -16.37 0.40
N GLN A 58 -2.62 -17.13 -0.51
CA GLN A 58 -3.12 -18.43 -0.95
C GLN A 58 -3.08 -19.49 0.16
N THR A 59 -2.00 -19.51 0.93
CA THR A 59 -1.79 -20.54 1.95
C THR A 59 -2.34 -20.16 3.32
N GLY A 60 -2.64 -18.88 3.53
CA GLY A 60 -2.99 -18.32 4.85
C GLY A 60 -1.82 -18.38 5.85
N ARG A 61 -0.61 -18.70 5.41
CA ARG A 61 0.57 -18.86 6.26
C ARG A 61 1.42 -17.61 6.24
N PHE A 62 1.42 -16.86 7.31
CA PHE A 62 2.24 -15.68 7.49
C PHE A 62 3.67 -16.09 7.91
N ARG A 63 4.55 -16.30 6.93
CA ARG A 63 5.95 -16.71 7.15
C ARG A 63 6.82 -16.35 5.96
N HIS A 64 8.14 -16.37 6.15
CA HIS A 64 9.10 -16.35 5.07
C HIS A 64 9.11 -17.69 4.33
N PHE A 65 9.04 -17.64 3.01
CA PHE A 65 9.04 -18.85 2.15
C PHE A 65 10.43 -19.19 1.60
N GLY A 66 11.42 -18.33 1.84
CA GLY A 66 12.77 -18.49 1.30
C GLY A 66 12.89 -18.00 -0.15
N GLY A 67 13.96 -18.39 -0.83
CA GLY A 67 14.19 -18.04 -2.23
C GLY A 67 14.75 -16.64 -2.48
N TYR A 68 15.07 -15.90 -1.43
CA TYR A 68 15.73 -14.61 -1.53
C TYR A 68 17.05 -14.59 -0.76
N ASN A 69 18.10 -14.12 -1.43
CA ASN A 69 19.43 -13.97 -0.81
C ASN A 69 19.61 -12.52 -0.31
N GLY A 70 18.96 -12.19 0.77
CA GLY A 70 18.95 -10.87 1.39
C GLY A 70 18.01 -10.82 2.59
N PHE A 71 17.75 -9.60 3.06
CA PHE A 71 16.79 -9.40 4.13
C PHE A 71 15.38 -9.27 3.57
N GLU A 72 14.46 -10.05 4.08
CA GLU A 72 13.04 -9.99 3.73
C GLU A 72 12.22 -9.65 4.98
N GLY A 73 11.41 -8.61 4.90
CA GLY A 73 10.45 -8.21 5.92
C GLY A 73 9.03 -8.53 5.46
N ILE A 74 8.23 -9.06 6.36
CA ILE A 74 6.80 -9.32 6.12
C ILE A 74 6.01 -8.57 7.16
N GLY A 75 4.94 -7.89 6.73
CA GLY A 75 4.04 -7.17 7.61
C GLY A 75 2.58 -7.42 7.24
N MET A 76 1.69 -7.26 8.20
CA MET A 76 0.25 -7.37 8.01
C MET A 76 -0.45 -6.19 8.66
N GLY A 77 -1.48 -5.66 8.01
CA GLY A 77 -2.24 -4.52 8.53
C GLY A 77 -3.58 -4.33 7.86
N SER A 78 -4.40 -3.45 8.41
CA SER A 78 -5.72 -3.12 7.85
C SER A 78 -5.63 -2.28 6.56
N THR A 79 -4.48 -1.67 6.29
CA THR A 79 -4.18 -0.91 5.08
C THR A 79 -2.80 -1.29 4.56
N PRO A 80 -2.49 -1.02 3.27
CA PRO A 80 -1.14 -1.25 2.75
C PRO A 80 -0.05 -0.54 3.55
N ALA A 81 -0.29 0.70 3.95
CA ALA A 81 0.66 1.48 4.75
C ALA A 81 0.88 0.89 6.14
N ALA A 82 -0.19 0.40 6.80
CA ALA A 82 -0.10 -0.26 8.09
C ALA A 82 0.65 -1.60 7.97
N ALA A 83 0.42 -2.37 6.91
CA ALA A 83 1.16 -3.61 6.64
C ALA A 83 2.65 -3.33 6.41
N GLU A 84 2.99 -2.32 5.62
CA GLU A 84 4.39 -1.93 5.39
C GLU A 84 5.07 -1.48 6.69
N ALA A 85 4.37 -0.74 7.54
CA ALA A 85 4.90 -0.28 8.82
C ALA A 85 5.28 -1.43 9.76
N GLN A 86 4.68 -2.60 9.60
CA GLN A 86 4.97 -3.81 10.38
C GLN A 86 6.08 -4.68 9.76
N CYS A 87 6.57 -4.37 8.56
CA CYS A 87 7.65 -5.14 7.96
C CYS A 87 8.93 -5.03 8.79
N CYS A 88 9.58 -6.19 9.02
CA CYS A 88 10.87 -6.26 9.66
C CYS A 88 11.90 -5.44 8.87
N TYR A 89 12.91 -4.91 9.56
CA TYR A 89 14.02 -4.15 8.97
C TYR A 89 13.65 -2.80 8.34
N ARG A 90 12.38 -2.40 8.33
CA ARG A 90 11.93 -1.14 7.71
C ARG A 90 12.67 0.09 8.24
N ASN A 91 13.01 0.09 9.52
CA ASN A 91 13.74 1.19 10.18
C ASN A 91 15.26 1.15 9.95
N ARG A 92 15.78 0.07 9.38
CA ARG A 92 17.22 -0.13 9.14
C ARG A 92 17.61 0.01 7.68
N PHE A 93 16.72 -0.40 6.77
CA PHE A 93 17.03 -0.47 5.35
C PHE A 93 15.92 0.14 4.51
N THR A 94 16.29 0.69 3.37
CA THR A 94 15.34 1.13 2.34
C THR A 94 14.99 -0.07 1.46
N PRO A 95 13.72 -0.44 1.33
CA PRO A 95 13.33 -1.56 0.49
C PRO A 95 13.68 -1.33 -0.98
N ARG A 96 14.28 -2.34 -1.60
CA ARG A 96 14.53 -2.40 -3.05
C ARG A 96 13.31 -2.87 -3.81
N GLU A 97 12.55 -3.76 -3.19
CA GLU A 97 11.31 -4.32 -3.74
C GLU A 97 10.22 -4.32 -2.67
N ARG A 98 9.00 -3.98 -3.06
CA ARG A 98 7.81 -4.00 -2.21
C ARG A 98 6.67 -4.64 -2.95
N ALA A 99 5.92 -5.48 -2.27
CA ALA A 99 4.71 -6.07 -2.80
C ALA A 99 3.60 -6.06 -1.75
N PHE A 100 2.38 -5.92 -2.23
CA PHE A 100 1.18 -5.92 -1.39
C PHE A 100 0.18 -6.91 -1.96
N ALA A 101 -0.50 -7.64 -1.07
CA ALA A 101 -1.62 -8.49 -1.44
C ALA A 101 -2.69 -8.40 -0.36
N GLN A 102 -3.96 -8.46 -0.76
CA GLN A 102 -5.08 -8.45 0.17
C GLN A 102 -5.55 -9.86 0.45
N MET A 103 -5.71 -10.19 1.71
CA MET A 103 -6.28 -11.46 2.17
C MET A 103 -7.80 -11.45 2.06
N PRO A 104 -8.46 -12.62 2.00
CA PRO A 104 -9.92 -12.71 1.95
C PRO A 104 -10.65 -12.04 3.11
N ASN A 105 -9.99 -11.91 4.26
CA ASN A 105 -10.52 -11.23 5.45
C ASN A 105 -10.36 -9.69 5.41
N GLY A 106 -9.89 -9.14 4.28
CA GLY A 106 -9.68 -7.71 4.09
C GLY A 106 -8.35 -7.15 4.61
N MET A 107 -7.56 -7.96 5.33
CA MET A 107 -6.23 -7.55 5.78
C MET A 107 -5.24 -7.48 4.61
N TRP A 108 -4.28 -6.60 4.71
CA TRP A 108 -3.20 -6.45 3.74
C TRP A 108 -1.92 -7.11 4.24
N VAL A 109 -1.24 -7.77 3.34
CA VAL A 109 0.11 -8.29 3.54
C VAL A 109 1.07 -7.43 2.73
N CYS A 110 2.19 -7.05 3.35
CA CYS A 110 3.31 -6.40 2.69
C CYS A 110 4.54 -7.30 2.77
N VAL A 111 5.26 -7.42 1.68
CA VAL A 111 6.58 -8.06 1.62
C VAL A 111 7.58 -7.03 1.13
N CYS A 112 8.62 -6.78 1.91
CA CYS A 112 9.71 -5.88 1.58
C CYS A 112 11.00 -6.68 1.45
N ARG A 113 11.80 -6.40 0.42
CA ARG A 113 13.15 -6.95 0.22
C ARG A 113 14.17 -5.83 0.21
N TYR A 114 15.27 -6.06 0.92
CA TYR A 114 16.30 -5.06 1.17
C TYR A 114 17.63 -5.44 0.55
#